data_f388c8a18d957a114c9a8195b6d238ec
#
_entry.id   f388c8a18d957a114c9a8195b6d238ec
#
_cell.length_a   1.000
_cell.length_b   1.000
_cell.length_c   1.000
_cell.angle_alpha   90.00
_cell.angle_beta   90.00
_cell.angle_gamma   90.00
#
_symmetry.space_group_name_H-M   'P 1'
#
loop_
_entity.id
_entity.type
_entity.pdbx_description
1 polymer ?
#
loop_
_entity_poly.entity_id
_entity_poly.type
_entity_poly.pdbx_seq_one_letter_code
_entity_poly.pdbx_strand_id
1 'polypeptide(L)'
;MTASGKSTIVNLLSQRLGFDVMPEEFRDPLDLLSRFHHDHKWAFPMQLNFLVTRFAQYLCASEKDNYILDRSVFGDKVYAMLYYRSGYFKDSQFGCYLTLYDSLLRNVKAPKLFVVVRCEFDEIMRRIQSRGRQDEIDVGVDYWKSLYDAYMPFLDFLQNELQRDITFYELELSDPTFIETPSKVTAFLEDVQKFFPERKILPPHES
;
A
#
# COMPACT_ATOMS: atom_id res chain seq x y z
N MET A 1 -0.48 4.81 1.80
CA MET A 1 0.02 6.04 1.16
C MET A 1 1.54 6.05 1.19
N THR A 2 2.22 6.82 0.34
CA THR A 2 3.69 7.01 0.39
C THR A 2 4.11 7.55 1.77
N ALA A 3 5.31 7.22 2.23
CA ALA A 3 5.90 7.65 3.51
C ALA A 3 5.10 7.35 4.80
N SER A 4 4.01 6.58 4.75
CA SER A 4 3.26 6.21 5.95
C SER A 4 3.94 5.17 6.85
N GLY A 5 5.08 4.60 6.44
CA GLY A 5 5.83 3.61 7.23
C GLY A 5 5.57 2.14 6.86
N LYS A 6 4.83 1.86 5.78
CA LYS A 6 4.50 0.48 5.36
C LYS A 6 5.71 -0.43 5.23
N SER A 7 6.71 -0.03 4.46
CA SER A 7 7.90 -0.85 4.22
C SER A 7 8.69 -1.11 5.51
N THR A 8 8.66 -0.18 6.45
CA THR A 8 9.25 -0.37 7.78
C THR A 8 8.53 -1.48 8.55
N ILE A 9 7.19 -1.48 8.51
CA ILE A 9 6.37 -2.53 9.15
C ILE A 9 6.53 -3.87 8.44
N VAL A 10 6.58 -3.88 7.11
CA VAL A 10 6.85 -5.10 6.32
C VAL A 10 8.19 -5.72 6.72
N ASN A 11 9.25 -4.91 6.80
CA ASN A 11 10.58 -5.38 7.21
C ASN A 11 10.58 -5.89 8.66
N LEU A 12 9.90 -5.18 9.57
CA LEU A 12 9.74 -5.60 10.96
C LEU A 12 9.06 -6.98 11.06
N LEU A 13 7.93 -7.17 10.37
CA LEU A 13 7.20 -8.43 10.37
C LEU A 13 8.01 -9.56 9.73
N SER A 14 8.72 -9.27 8.64
CA SER A 14 9.63 -10.24 8.01
C SER A 14 10.71 -10.71 8.98
N GLN A 15 11.43 -9.77 9.59
CA GLN A 15 12.55 -10.07 10.49
C GLN A 15 12.10 -10.76 11.79
N ARG A 16 10.93 -10.38 12.32
CA ARG A 16 10.48 -10.81 13.64
C ARG A 16 9.51 -11.99 13.61
N LEU A 17 8.77 -12.19 12.52
CA LEU A 17 7.82 -13.30 12.36
C LEU A 17 8.18 -14.23 11.19
N GLY A 18 9.29 -13.98 10.48
CA GLY A 18 9.82 -14.85 9.45
C GLY A 18 8.96 -14.92 8.18
N PHE A 19 8.29 -13.83 7.82
CA PHE A 19 7.60 -13.76 6.53
C PHE A 19 8.58 -13.46 5.40
N ASP A 20 8.37 -14.09 4.25
CA ASP A 20 9.01 -13.68 3.01
C ASP A 20 8.35 -12.41 2.50
N VAL A 21 9.15 -11.46 2.02
CA VAL A 21 8.64 -10.19 1.51
C VAL A 21 8.47 -10.28 0.00
N MET A 22 7.27 -9.93 -0.48
CA MET A 22 7.06 -9.56 -1.87
C MET A 22 7.16 -8.03 -1.96
N PRO A 23 8.30 -7.50 -2.41
CA PRO A 23 8.51 -6.05 -2.45
C PRO A 23 7.58 -5.41 -3.49
N GLU A 24 7.32 -4.11 -3.31
CA GLU A 24 6.68 -3.33 -4.36
C GLU A 24 7.68 -3.14 -5.52
N GLU A 25 7.59 -4.00 -6.54
CA GLU A 25 8.31 -3.83 -7.78
C GLU A 25 7.37 -3.25 -8.84
N PHE A 26 7.71 -2.06 -9.31
CA PHE A 26 7.05 -1.47 -10.46
C PHE A 26 7.98 -1.55 -11.66
N ARG A 27 7.66 -2.45 -12.59
CA ARG A 27 8.40 -2.54 -13.87
C ARG A 27 7.79 -1.58 -14.86
N ASP A 28 8.56 -0.58 -15.24
CA ASP A 28 8.15 0.48 -16.14
C ASP A 28 9.08 0.61 -17.35
N PRO A 29 9.08 -0.38 -18.26
CA PRO A 29 10.00 -0.41 -19.39
C PRO A 29 9.72 0.71 -20.41
N LEU A 30 8.58 1.38 -20.32
CA LEU A 30 8.18 2.50 -21.19
C LEU A 30 8.27 3.85 -20.51
N ASP A 31 8.77 3.87 -19.27
CA ASP A 31 8.92 5.09 -18.47
C ASP A 31 7.60 5.87 -18.29
N LEU A 32 6.51 5.12 -18.06
CA LEU A 32 5.15 5.67 -17.98
C LEU A 32 4.96 6.62 -16.81
N LEU A 33 5.63 6.35 -15.68
CA LEU A 33 5.56 7.18 -14.49
C LEU A 33 6.19 8.56 -14.75
N SER A 34 7.37 8.62 -15.33
CA SER A 34 8.02 9.88 -15.72
C SER A 34 7.20 10.61 -16.78
N ARG A 35 6.70 9.89 -17.80
CA ARG A 35 5.83 10.46 -18.83
C ARG A 35 4.55 11.06 -18.24
N PHE A 36 3.96 10.43 -17.24
CA PHE A 36 2.78 10.94 -16.53
C PHE A 36 3.07 12.27 -15.82
N HIS A 37 4.24 12.40 -15.20
CA HIS A 37 4.63 13.67 -14.55
C HIS A 37 4.75 14.83 -15.54
N HIS A 38 5.08 14.54 -16.80
CA HIS A 38 5.17 15.57 -17.85
C HIS A 38 3.85 15.80 -18.61
N ASP A 39 3.01 14.74 -18.76
CA ASP A 39 1.77 14.83 -19.53
C ASP A 39 0.74 13.81 -19.01
N HIS A 40 -0.34 14.33 -18.46
CA HIS A 40 -1.40 13.54 -17.81
C HIS A 40 -2.13 12.56 -18.75
N LYS A 41 -1.96 12.65 -20.10
CA LYS A 41 -2.49 11.64 -21.02
C LYS A 41 -1.93 10.24 -20.73
N TRP A 42 -0.79 10.15 -20.05
CA TRP A 42 -0.15 8.90 -19.65
C TRP A 42 -0.71 8.31 -18.36
N ALA A 43 -1.62 9.01 -17.67
CA ALA A 43 -2.22 8.53 -16.43
C ALA A 43 -2.90 7.16 -16.57
N PHE A 44 -3.69 6.97 -17.64
CA PHE A 44 -4.41 5.72 -17.84
C PHE A 44 -3.50 4.53 -18.14
N PRO A 45 -2.58 4.55 -19.11
CA PRO A 45 -1.65 3.43 -19.33
C PRO A 45 -0.73 3.18 -18.14
N MET A 46 -0.28 4.21 -17.44
CA MET A 46 0.52 4.06 -16.22
C MET A 46 -0.27 3.31 -15.13
N GLN A 47 -1.53 3.71 -14.87
CA GLN A 47 -2.35 3.09 -13.84
C GLN A 47 -2.76 1.65 -14.19
N LEU A 48 -2.95 1.32 -15.47
CA LEU A 48 -3.14 -0.05 -15.93
C LEU A 48 -1.90 -0.91 -15.67
N ASN A 49 -0.71 -0.36 -15.94
CA ASN A 49 0.55 -1.06 -15.67
C ASN A 49 0.73 -1.36 -14.17
N PHE A 50 0.41 -0.40 -13.30
CA PHE A 50 0.39 -0.62 -11.85
C PHE A 50 -0.60 -1.72 -11.46
N LEU A 51 -1.84 -1.66 -11.92
CA LEU A 51 -2.87 -2.62 -11.58
C LEU A 51 -2.47 -4.05 -11.95
N VAL A 52 -2.03 -4.26 -13.20
CA VAL A 52 -1.66 -5.59 -13.70
C VAL A 52 -0.42 -6.13 -12.99
N THR A 53 0.60 -5.29 -12.76
CA THR A 53 1.81 -5.69 -12.05
C THR A 53 1.52 -6.11 -10.62
N ARG A 54 0.75 -5.30 -9.87
CA ARG A 54 0.38 -5.62 -8.48
C ARG A 54 -0.54 -6.83 -8.37
N PHE A 55 -1.43 -7.00 -9.34
CA PHE A 55 -2.26 -8.18 -9.40
C PHE A 55 -1.42 -9.46 -9.62
N ALA A 56 -0.45 -9.44 -10.53
CA ALA A 56 0.45 -10.55 -10.74
C ALA A 56 1.29 -10.86 -9.48
N GLN A 57 1.82 -9.85 -8.80
CA GLN A 57 2.51 -10.01 -7.52
C GLN A 57 1.60 -10.62 -6.45
N TYR A 58 0.35 -10.16 -6.38
CA TYR A 58 -0.65 -10.72 -5.46
C TYR A 58 -0.91 -12.20 -5.74
N LEU A 59 -1.08 -12.60 -7.00
CA LEU A 59 -1.26 -14.01 -7.37
C LEU A 59 -0.05 -14.86 -6.96
N CYS A 60 1.17 -14.42 -7.29
CA CYS A 60 2.39 -15.12 -6.90
C CYS A 60 2.51 -15.28 -5.38
N ALA A 61 2.16 -14.25 -4.61
CA ALA A 61 2.16 -14.32 -3.15
C ALA A 61 1.06 -15.23 -2.60
N SER A 62 -0.11 -15.26 -3.24
CA SER A 62 -1.27 -16.06 -2.79
C SER A 62 -1.09 -17.58 -2.98
N GLU A 63 -0.15 -18.00 -3.82
CA GLU A 63 0.21 -19.41 -3.99
C GLU A 63 1.00 -19.96 -2.80
N LYS A 64 1.52 -19.11 -1.94
CA LYS A 64 2.36 -19.44 -0.80
C LYS A 64 1.80 -18.83 0.48
N ASP A 65 1.78 -19.58 1.56
CA ASP A 65 1.23 -19.12 2.86
C ASP A 65 2.21 -18.28 3.70
N ASN A 66 3.36 -17.89 3.13
CA ASN A 66 4.46 -17.27 3.85
C ASN A 66 4.78 -15.83 3.45
N TYR A 67 4.04 -15.24 2.53
CA TYR A 67 4.38 -13.93 1.97
C TYR A 67 3.64 -12.78 2.66
N ILE A 68 4.38 -11.66 2.80
CA ILE A 68 3.83 -10.34 3.09
C ILE A 68 4.06 -9.44 1.87
N LEU A 69 3.02 -8.72 1.44
CA LEU A 69 3.12 -7.77 0.34
C LEU A 69 3.30 -6.35 0.88
N ASP A 70 4.33 -5.65 0.37
CA ASP A 70 4.46 -4.21 0.54
C ASP A 70 3.59 -3.52 -0.51
N ARG A 71 2.46 -3.04 -0.13
CA ARG A 71 1.30 -2.59 -0.90
C ARG A 71 0.39 -3.69 -1.41
N SER A 72 -0.86 -3.31 -1.57
CA SER A 72 -1.95 -4.18 -2.00
C SER A 72 -2.55 -3.68 -3.30
N VAL A 73 -2.91 -4.61 -4.19
CA VAL A 73 -3.71 -4.34 -5.38
C VAL A 73 -5.05 -3.67 -5.04
N PHE A 74 -5.61 -3.95 -3.86
CA PHE A 74 -6.87 -3.34 -3.42
C PHE A 74 -6.79 -1.81 -3.32
N GLY A 75 -5.63 -1.26 -2.95
CA GLY A 75 -5.41 0.19 -2.86
C GLY A 75 -5.26 0.93 -4.19
N ASP A 76 -5.13 0.23 -5.31
CA ASP A 76 -4.90 0.86 -6.62
C ASP A 76 -6.10 1.68 -7.10
N LYS A 77 -7.31 1.29 -6.72
CA LYS A 77 -8.54 1.99 -7.08
C LYS A 77 -8.55 3.45 -6.60
N VAL A 78 -7.87 3.77 -5.49
CA VAL A 78 -7.77 5.16 -4.98
C VAL A 78 -7.12 6.09 -6.00
N TYR A 79 -5.99 5.64 -6.56
CA TYR A 79 -5.25 6.43 -7.55
C TYR A 79 -6.06 6.61 -8.84
N ALA A 80 -6.70 5.55 -9.32
CA ALA A 80 -7.57 5.64 -10.49
C ALA A 80 -8.75 6.61 -10.26
N MET A 81 -9.37 6.57 -9.07
CA MET A 81 -10.43 7.51 -8.70
C MET A 81 -9.91 8.95 -8.61
N LEU A 82 -8.71 9.17 -8.05
CA LEU A 82 -8.09 10.49 -7.99
C LEU A 82 -7.84 11.04 -9.40
N TYR A 83 -7.22 10.23 -10.28
CA TYR A 83 -6.93 10.65 -11.66
C TYR A 83 -8.19 10.89 -12.47
N TYR A 84 -9.25 10.13 -12.27
CA TYR A 84 -10.54 10.39 -12.88
C TYR A 84 -11.14 11.71 -12.40
N ARG A 85 -11.17 11.97 -11.09
CA ARG A 85 -11.66 13.23 -10.50
C ARG A 85 -10.84 14.45 -10.94
N SER A 86 -9.56 14.27 -11.18
CA SER A 86 -8.65 15.31 -11.72
C SER A 86 -8.78 15.52 -13.23
N GLY A 87 -9.67 14.77 -13.91
CA GLY A 87 -9.88 14.89 -15.35
C GLY A 87 -8.78 14.24 -16.21
N TYR A 88 -7.91 13.43 -15.62
CA TYR A 88 -6.84 12.74 -16.35
C TYR A 88 -7.34 11.47 -17.04
N PHE A 89 -8.46 10.90 -16.59
CA PHE A 89 -9.15 9.78 -17.22
C PHE A 89 -10.44 10.29 -17.87
N LYS A 90 -10.72 9.78 -19.08
CA LYS A 90 -12.05 9.86 -19.68
C LYS A 90 -13.00 8.88 -19.02
N ASP A 91 -14.32 9.12 -19.07
CA ASP A 91 -15.35 8.23 -18.52
C ASP A 91 -15.18 6.78 -19.01
N SER A 92 -14.92 6.60 -20.32
CA SER A 92 -14.70 5.27 -20.91
C SER A 92 -13.44 4.58 -20.38
N GLN A 93 -12.37 5.34 -20.10
CA GLN A 93 -11.13 4.81 -19.52
C GLN A 93 -11.35 4.39 -18.06
N PHE A 94 -12.04 5.22 -17.28
CA PHE A 94 -12.37 4.90 -15.90
C PHE A 94 -13.30 3.69 -15.79
N GLY A 95 -14.34 3.60 -16.64
CA GLY A 95 -15.21 2.43 -16.72
C GLY A 95 -14.46 1.15 -17.09
N CYS A 96 -13.53 1.23 -18.06
CA CYS A 96 -12.66 0.12 -18.44
C CYS A 96 -11.77 -0.33 -17.26
N TYR A 97 -11.17 0.63 -16.55
CA TYR A 97 -10.35 0.36 -15.37
C TYR A 97 -11.15 -0.38 -14.28
N LEU A 98 -12.35 0.12 -13.94
CA LEU A 98 -13.19 -0.50 -12.91
C LEU A 98 -13.61 -1.93 -13.30
N THR A 99 -14.00 -2.13 -14.55
CA THR A 99 -14.37 -3.47 -15.06
C THR A 99 -13.21 -4.46 -14.95
N LEU A 100 -11.99 -4.01 -15.33
CA LEU A 100 -10.80 -4.83 -15.21
C LEU A 100 -10.45 -5.11 -13.74
N TYR A 101 -10.44 -4.08 -12.89
CA TYR A 101 -10.18 -4.19 -11.46
C TYR A 101 -11.11 -5.21 -10.80
N ASP A 102 -12.41 -5.09 -11.00
CA ASP A 102 -13.40 -6.00 -10.43
C ASP A 102 -13.25 -7.43 -10.98
N SER A 103 -12.94 -7.58 -12.28
CA SER A 103 -12.69 -8.88 -12.90
C SER A 103 -11.45 -9.57 -12.33
N LEU A 104 -10.37 -8.83 -12.12
CA LEU A 104 -9.13 -9.37 -11.56
C LEU A 104 -9.32 -9.82 -10.10
N LEU A 105 -10.06 -9.05 -9.30
CA LEU A 105 -10.19 -9.32 -7.86
C LEU A 105 -11.31 -10.30 -7.50
N ARG A 106 -12.22 -10.62 -8.42
CA ARG A 106 -13.42 -11.44 -8.13
C ARG A 106 -13.12 -12.82 -7.55
N ASN A 107 -12.01 -13.44 -7.96
CA ASN A 107 -11.68 -14.83 -7.63
C ASN A 107 -10.31 -14.96 -6.96
N VAL A 108 -9.75 -13.88 -6.38
CA VAL A 108 -8.49 -14.00 -5.67
C VAL A 108 -8.70 -14.51 -4.25
N LYS A 109 -7.76 -15.29 -3.76
CA LYS A 109 -7.73 -15.73 -2.36
C LYS A 109 -7.58 -14.50 -1.45
N ALA A 110 -8.46 -14.34 -0.48
CA ALA A 110 -8.35 -13.25 0.50
C ALA A 110 -7.07 -13.40 1.35
N PRO A 111 -6.37 -12.30 1.70
CA PRO A 111 -5.27 -12.36 2.65
C PRO A 111 -5.81 -12.72 4.05
N LYS A 112 -5.03 -13.45 4.86
CA LYS A 112 -5.41 -13.75 6.25
C LYS A 112 -5.53 -12.48 7.10
N LEU A 113 -4.66 -11.49 6.84
CA LEU A 113 -4.62 -10.24 7.56
C LEU A 113 -4.28 -9.09 6.62
N PHE A 114 -4.99 -7.99 6.75
CA PHE A 114 -4.71 -6.74 6.09
C PHE A 114 -4.30 -5.70 7.14
N VAL A 115 -3.03 -5.33 7.17
CA VAL A 115 -2.54 -4.29 8.08
C VAL A 115 -2.73 -2.93 7.41
N VAL A 116 -3.63 -2.13 7.96
CA VAL A 116 -3.88 -0.75 7.53
C VAL A 116 -2.99 0.18 8.32
N VAL A 117 -2.00 0.74 7.66
CA VAL A 117 -1.11 1.73 8.28
C VAL A 117 -1.70 3.12 8.13
N ARG A 118 -2.11 3.71 9.24
CA ARG A 118 -2.54 5.10 9.33
C ARG A 118 -1.38 5.98 9.79
N CYS A 119 -1.33 7.20 9.31
CA CYS A 119 -0.33 8.19 9.70
C CYS A 119 -0.87 9.58 9.38
N GLU A 120 -0.73 10.51 10.30
CA GLU A 120 -1.16 11.90 10.13
C GLU A 120 -0.47 12.58 8.94
N PHE A 121 -1.19 13.47 8.27
CA PHE A 121 -0.70 14.12 7.05
C PHE A 121 0.62 14.89 7.29
N ASP A 122 0.71 15.63 8.38
CA ASP A 122 1.89 16.42 8.70
C ASP A 122 3.13 15.55 8.92
N GLU A 123 2.95 14.39 9.56
CA GLU A 123 4.04 13.41 9.73
C GLU A 123 4.45 12.78 8.40
N ILE A 124 3.49 12.49 7.51
CA ILE A 124 3.80 12.02 6.15
C ILE A 124 4.64 13.06 5.41
N MET A 125 4.25 14.34 5.46
CA MET A 125 4.99 15.42 4.80
C MET A 125 6.39 15.59 5.38
N ARG A 126 6.52 15.52 6.71
CA ARG A 126 7.82 15.56 7.39
C ARG A 126 8.73 14.41 6.90
N ARG A 127 8.19 13.19 6.75
CA ARG A 127 8.94 12.03 6.26
C ARG A 127 9.33 12.15 4.79
N ILE A 128 8.46 12.70 3.93
CA ILE A 128 8.77 12.99 2.52
C ILE A 128 9.94 13.95 2.44
N GLN A 129 9.91 15.05 3.18
CA GLN A 129 10.99 16.04 3.23
C GLN A 129 12.30 15.43 3.76
N SER A 130 12.23 14.67 4.86
CA SER A 130 13.41 14.02 5.46
C SER A 130 14.06 12.98 4.54
N ARG A 131 13.26 12.28 3.72
CA ARG A 131 13.74 11.29 2.75
C ARG A 131 14.46 11.94 1.57
N GLY A 132 14.07 13.16 1.20
CA GLY A 132 14.73 13.97 0.17
C GLY A 132 14.66 13.41 -1.26
N ARG A 133 13.66 12.59 -1.58
CA ARG A 133 13.44 12.12 -2.94
C ARG A 133 12.86 13.24 -3.79
N GLN A 134 13.59 13.64 -4.82
CA GLN A 134 13.23 14.81 -5.62
C GLN A 134 11.88 14.63 -6.33
N ASP A 135 11.60 13.46 -6.89
CA ASP A 135 10.35 13.12 -7.52
C ASP A 135 9.13 13.20 -6.57
N GLU A 136 9.31 12.86 -5.28
CA GLU A 136 8.27 13.02 -4.26
C GLU A 136 8.07 14.48 -3.85
N ILE A 137 9.11 15.30 -3.88
CA ILE A 137 9.08 16.72 -3.52
C ILE A 137 8.46 17.55 -4.65
N ASP A 138 8.82 17.26 -5.90
CA ASP A 138 8.43 18.03 -7.08
C ASP A 138 6.91 17.98 -7.38
N VAL A 139 6.21 16.92 -6.97
CA VAL A 139 4.75 16.83 -7.15
C VAL A 139 3.97 17.81 -6.26
N GLY A 140 4.59 18.35 -5.22
CA GLY A 140 4.02 19.39 -4.37
C GLY A 140 3.04 18.91 -3.29
N VAL A 141 2.81 19.78 -2.31
CA VAL A 141 1.99 19.48 -1.13
C VAL A 141 0.52 19.23 -1.48
N ASP A 142 -0.02 19.99 -2.44
CA ASP A 142 -1.44 19.91 -2.84
C ASP A 142 -1.78 18.53 -3.44
N TYR A 143 -0.86 17.94 -4.20
CA TYR A 143 -1.02 16.57 -4.69
C TYR A 143 -1.11 15.57 -3.53
N TRP A 144 -0.17 15.66 -2.58
CA TRP A 144 -0.16 14.75 -1.44
C TRP A 144 -1.39 14.92 -0.55
N LYS A 145 -1.87 16.17 -0.38
CA LYS A 145 -3.10 16.44 0.35
C LYS A 145 -4.32 15.84 -0.34
N SER A 146 -4.44 16.04 -1.65
CA SER A 146 -5.52 15.46 -2.45
C SER A 146 -5.54 13.93 -2.40
N LEU A 147 -4.35 13.32 -2.46
CA LEU A 147 -4.19 11.88 -2.33
C LEU A 147 -4.57 11.40 -0.92
N TYR A 148 -4.12 12.10 0.12
CA TYR A 148 -4.45 11.79 1.51
C TYR A 148 -5.96 11.84 1.76
N ASP A 149 -6.61 12.91 1.34
CA ASP A 149 -8.05 13.11 1.49
C ASP A 149 -8.89 12.09 0.70
N ALA A 150 -8.37 11.58 -0.40
CA ALA A 150 -9.00 10.50 -1.15
C ALA A 150 -8.75 9.12 -0.52
N TYR A 151 -7.56 8.93 0.10
CA TYR A 151 -7.13 7.64 0.60
C TYR A 151 -7.83 7.24 1.91
N MET A 152 -8.04 8.18 2.82
CA MET A 152 -8.62 7.89 4.12
C MET A 152 -10.06 7.36 4.03
N PRO A 153 -11.01 8.05 3.35
CA PRO A 153 -12.36 7.52 3.15
C PRO A 153 -12.38 6.20 2.37
N PHE A 154 -11.42 6.01 1.47
CA PHE A 154 -11.33 4.76 0.72
C PHE A 154 -10.90 3.58 1.61
N LEU A 155 -9.98 3.78 2.53
CA LEU A 155 -9.60 2.72 3.49
C LEU A 155 -10.81 2.29 4.32
N ASP A 156 -11.62 3.24 4.78
CA ASP A 156 -12.83 2.96 5.53
C ASP A 156 -13.87 2.20 4.66
N PHE A 157 -14.02 2.62 3.41
CA PHE A 157 -14.87 1.91 2.44
C PHE A 157 -14.36 0.49 2.17
N LEU A 158 -13.07 0.33 1.90
CA LEU A 158 -12.46 -0.97 1.63
C LEU A 158 -12.62 -1.93 2.81
N GLN A 159 -12.43 -1.44 4.02
CA GLN A 159 -12.60 -2.20 5.25
C GLN A 159 -14.07 -2.67 5.40
N ASN A 160 -15.04 -1.80 5.15
CA ASN A 160 -16.45 -2.13 5.23
C ASN A 160 -16.89 -3.16 4.17
N GLU A 161 -16.39 -3.03 2.94
CA GLU A 161 -16.72 -3.94 1.82
C GLU A 161 -16.09 -5.33 1.98
N LEU A 162 -14.85 -5.38 2.45
CA LEU A 162 -14.05 -6.63 2.50
C LEU A 162 -14.03 -7.29 3.88
N GLN A 163 -14.57 -6.67 4.94
CA GLN A 163 -14.47 -7.21 6.31
C GLN A 163 -15.15 -8.58 6.52
N ARG A 164 -16.00 -9.01 5.60
CA ARG A 164 -16.61 -10.35 5.65
C ARG A 164 -15.61 -11.46 5.32
N ASP A 165 -14.62 -11.13 4.48
CA ASP A 165 -13.67 -12.10 3.90
C ASP A 165 -12.23 -11.86 4.37
N ILE A 166 -11.93 -10.68 4.91
CA ILE A 166 -10.58 -10.25 5.30
C ILE A 166 -10.60 -9.70 6.72
N THR A 167 -9.64 -10.13 7.53
CA THR A 167 -9.39 -9.50 8.83
C THR A 167 -8.51 -8.27 8.67
N PHE A 168 -8.92 -7.16 9.26
CA PHE A 168 -8.18 -5.90 9.26
C PHE A 168 -7.55 -5.65 10.63
N TYR A 169 -6.30 -5.17 10.61
CA TYR A 169 -5.60 -4.64 11.78
C TYR A 169 -5.17 -3.20 11.48
N GLU A 170 -5.64 -2.24 12.26
CA GLU A 170 -5.25 -0.84 12.11
C GLU A 170 -4.03 -0.54 12.97
N LEU A 171 -3.01 0.04 12.35
CA LEU A 171 -1.78 0.46 12.99
C LEU A 171 -1.56 1.96 12.79
N GLU A 172 -1.60 2.72 13.88
CA GLU A 172 -1.28 4.15 13.87
C GLU A 172 0.23 4.36 13.97
N LEU A 173 0.80 5.05 13.00
CA LEU A 173 2.24 5.33 12.88
C LEU A 173 2.58 6.83 12.82
N SER A 174 1.74 7.70 13.37
CA SER A 174 2.06 9.13 13.48
C SER A 174 3.16 9.40 14.50
N ASP A 175 3.36 8.50 15.47
CA ASP A 175 4.48 8.58 16.41
C ASP A 175 5.79 8.16 15.72
N PRO A 176 6.75 9.08 15.50
CA PRO A 176 8.02 8.77 14.87
C PRO A 176 8.88 7.80 15.68
N THR A 177 8.63 7.69 16.99
CA THR A 177 9.41 6.82 17.90
C THR A 177 8.85 5.38 17.99
N PHE A 178 7.81 5.04 17.22
CA PHE A 178 7.17 3.74 17.30
C PHE A 178 8.17 2.58 17.22
N ILE A 179 9.04 2.60 16.22
CA ILE A 179 10.05 1.53 16.00
C ILE A 179 11.14 1.55 17.07
N GLU A 180 11.42 2.70 17.64
CA GLU A 180 12.42 2.90 18.70
C GLU A 180 11.88 2.52 20.10
N THR A 181 10.57 2.26 20.22
CA THR A 181 9.90 1.93 21.49
C THR A 181 9.65 0.42 21.56
N PRO A 182 10.49 -0.37 22.26
CA PRO A 182 10.40 -1.84 22.27
C PRO A 182 9.04 -2.36 22.72
N SER A 183 8.40 -1.72 23.70
CA SER A 183 7.08 -2.13 24.19
C SER A 183 5.98 -2.00 23.13
N LYS A 184 5.98 -0.94 22.32
CA LYS A 184 5.01 -0.75 21.22
C LYS A 184 5.22 -1.78 20.12
N VAL A 185 6.49 -2.02 19.76
CA VAL A 185 6.87 -3.04 18.77
C VAL A 185 6.44 -4.44 19.24
N THR A 186 6.72 -4.78 20.50
CA THR A 186 6.34 -6.09 21.06
C THR A 186 4.84 -6.27 21.07
N ALA A 187 4.07 -5.30 21.56
CA ALA A 187 2.61 -5.36 21.55
C ALA A 187 2.03 -5.57 20.14
N PHE A 188 2.54 -4.82 19.15
CA PHE A 188 2.15 -5.00 17.76
C PHE A 188 2.46 -6.40 17.23
N LEU A 189 3.65 -6.93 17.50
CA LEU A 189 4.04 -8.27 17.06
C LEU A 189 3.19 -9.36 17.70
N GLU A 190 2.87 -9.23 18.99
CA GLU A 190 1.98 -10.15 19.72
C GLU A 190 0.57 -10.13 19.15
N ASP A 191 0.06 -8.94 18.80
CA ASP A 191 -1.25 -8.82 18.16
C ASP A 191 -1.28 -9.48 16.78
N VAL A 192 -0.28 -9.24 15.94
CA VAL A 192 -0.18 -9.89 14.62
C VAL A 192 -0.01 -11.40 14.76
N GLN A 193 0.78 -11.86 15.74
CA GLN A 193 0.99 -13.28 15.98
C GLN A 193 -0.30 -14.04 16.30
N LYS A 194 -1.31 -13.40 16.90
CA LYS A 194 -2.62 -14.04 17.16
C LYS A 194 -3.28 -14.58 15.89
N PHE A 195 -3.02 -13.97 14.74
CA PHE A 195 -3.51 -14.42 13.44
C PHE A 195 -2.63 -15.50 12.79
N PHE A 196 -1.42 -15.69 13.31
CA PHE A 196 -0.42 -16.64 12.81
C PHE A 196 0.20 -17.40 14.00
N PRO A 197 -0.60 -18.22 14.72
CA PRO A 197 -0.15 -18.87 15.97
C PRO A 197 1.00 -19.86 15.76
N GLU A 198 1.19 -20.32 14.53
CA GLU A 198 2.31 -21.20 14.15
C GLU A 198 3.66 -20.47 14.11
N ARG A 199 3.68 -19.14 14.11
CA ARG A 199 4.90 -18.33 14.04
C ARG A 199 5.37 -17.94 15.43
N LYS A 200 6.68 -17.93 15.62
CA LYS A 200 7.32 -17.45 16.85
C LYS A 200 7.90 -16.06 16.61
N ILE A 201 7.75 -15.17 17.59
CA ILE A 201 8.42 -13.87 17.57
C ILE A 201 9.91 -14.12 17.80
N LEU A 202 10.72 -13.82 16.80
CA LEU A 202 12.18 -13.93 16.85
C LEU A 202 12.78 -12.73 17.61
N PRO A 203 13.95 -12.89 18.25
CA PRO A 203 14.66 -11.76 18.85
C PRO A 203 15.03 -10.71 17.77
N PRO A 204 15.25 -9.44 18.14
CA PRO A 204 15.82 -8.47 17.23
C PRO A 204 17.18 -8.99 16.74
N HIS A 205 17.46 -8.81 15.43
CA HIS A 205 18.81 -9.03 14.94
C HIS A 205 19.74 -8.00 15.59
N GLU A 206 20.80 -8.45 16.24
CA GLU A 206 21.89 -7.58 16.65
C GLU A 206 22.53 -7.02 15.39
N SER A 207 22.46 -5.70 15.20
CA SER A 207 23.02 -4.96 14.08
C SER A 207 24.52 -4.73 14.26
#